data_6b05de003d6d49174ead298f51330b82
#
_entry.id   6b05de003d6d49174ead298f51330b82
#
_cell.length_a   1.000
_cell.length_b   1.000
_cell.length_c   1.000
_cell.angle_alpha   90.00
_cell.angle_beta   90.00
_cell.angle_gamma   90.00
#
_symmetry.space_group_name_H-M   'P 1'
#
loop_
_entity.id
_entity.type
_entity.pdbx_description
1 polymer ?
#
loop_
_entity_poly.entity_id
_entity_poly.type
_entity_poly.pdbx_seq_one_letter_code
_entity_poly.pdbx_strand_id
1 'polypeptide(L)'
;AYLKYANEIIALKAGRQAVDLEWMGDYQQAVIAEITAIADTTIVLGYSQRKAESGIDLSEDFDKFNENKGAYVADIKYAGFAGVKFNPYFYSAPDMADWFGLKTTFTAENFGLIAHYAQSDIDKAYGLANGYEDGTIGHVELNTKIEDFTAAVGYIKTDKDGGAGSMAEICDNISTFEDGNYVYEIDAKT
;
A
#
# COMPACT_ATOMS: atom_id res chain seq x y z
N ALA A 1 -9.86 13.88 13.81
CA ALA A 1 -9.30 13.93 15.18
C ALA A 1 -8.93 12.52 15.65
N TYR A 2 -7.82 12.36 16.35
CA TYR A 2 -7.31 11.08 16.86
C TYR A 2 -6.66 11.26 18.24
N LEU A 3 -6.55 10.16 18.96
CA LEU A 3 -5.71 10.05 20.18
C LEU A 3 -4.35 9.49 19.77
N LYS A 4 -3.29 9.99 20.41
CA LYS A 4 -1.93 9.49 20.20
C LYS A 4 -1.26 9.18 21.52
N TYR A 5 -0.64 8.01 21.61
CA TYR A 5 0.34 7.65 22.63
C TYR A 5 1.65 7.32 21.93
N ALA A 6 2.77 7.75 22.50
CA ALA A 6 4.09 7.38 21.97
C ALA A 6 5.13 7.33 23.10
N ASN A 7 6.05 6.37 22.98
CA ASN A 7 7.28 6.30 23.75
C ASN A 7 8.44 5.94 22.79
N GLU A 8 9.58 5.51 23.32
CA GLU A 8 10.79 5.24 22.54
C GLU A 8 10.65 4.05 21.54
N ILE A 9 9.74 3.12 21.82
CA ILE A 9 9.63 1.86 21.06
C ILE A 9 8.27 1.63 20.41
N ILE A 10 7.25 2.39 20.80
CA ILE A 10 5.90 2.24 20.23
C ILE A 10 5.21 3.60 20.10
N ALA A 11 4.57 3.80 18.95
CA ALA A 11 3.61 4.87 18.74
C ALA A 11 2.25 4.27 18.38
N LEU A 12 1.20 4.68 19.08
CA LEU A 12 -0.19 4.24 18.86
C LEU A 12 -1.03 5.46 18.50
N LYS A 13 -1.78 5.36 17.42
CA LYS A 13 -2.77 6.36 17.01
C LYS A 13 -4.14 5.70 16.86
N ALA A 14 -5.19 6.29 17.38
CA ALA A 14 -6.56 5.80 17.27
C ALA A 14 -7.54 6.93 16.93
N GLY A 15 -8.29 6.78 15.85
CA GLY A 15 -9.27 7.76 15.36
C GLY A 15 -9.04 8.13 13.88
N ARG A 16 -9.58 9.28 13.47
CA ARG A 16 -9.45 9.78 12.09
C ARG A 16 -8.10 10.43 11.88
N GLN A 17 -7.27 9.85 11.03
CA GLN A 17 -5.87 10.21 10.79
C GLN A 17 -5.47 9.96 9.34
N ALA A 18 -4.46 10.69 8.86
CA ALA A 18 -3.77 10.32 7.64
C ALA A 18 -2.93 9.07 7.89
N VAL A 19 -2.94 8.17 6.93
CA VAL A 19 -2.14 6.94 6.88
C VAL A 19 -1.36 6.95 5.58
N ASP A 20 -0.12 6.46 5.59
CA ASP A 20 0.76 6.39 4.43
C ASP A 20 1.47 5.03 4.45
N LEU A 21 0.74 4.03 4.01
CA LEU A 21 1.22 2.66 3.82
C LEU A 21 1.04 2.29 2.36
N GLU A 22 1.67 1.21 1.91
CA GLU A 22 1.74 0.84 0.49
C GLU A 22 0.35 0.70 -0.16
N TRP A 23 -0.64 0.13 0.56
CA TRP A 23 -2.00 -0.10 0.09
C TRP A 23 -3.07 0.46 1.04
N MET A 24 -2.70 1.32 1.95
CA MET A 24 -3.63 2.00 2.85
C MET A 24 -3.16 3.45 3.02
N GLY A 25 -3.72 4.33 2.24
CA GLY A 25 -3.39 5.74 2.18
C GLY A 25 -4.52 6.65 2.67
N ASP A 26 -4.35 7.92 2.37
CA ASP A 26 -5.29 8.99 2.63
C ASP A 26 -5.78 9.06 4.09
N TYR A 27 -7.04 9.36 4.31
CA TYR A 27 -7.59 9.50 5.65
C TYR A 27 -8.34 8.24 6.07
N GLN A 28 -7.89 7.65 7.17
CA GLN A 28 -8.46 6.43 7.73
C GLN A 28 -9.05 6.69 9.11
N GLN A 29 -10.18 6.08 9.42
CA GLN A 29 -10.64 5.91 10.80
C GLN A 29 -10.12 4.57 11.29
N ALA A 30 -8.98 4.63 11.95
CA ALA A 30 -8.13 3.47 12.19
C ALA A 30 -7.52 3.47 13.61
N VAL A 31 -7.02 2.30 13.99
CA VAL A 31 -6.06 2.12 15.07
C VAL A 31 -4.78 1.59 14.45
N ILE A 32 -3.69 2.36 14.58
CA ILE A 32 -2.37 2.04 14.00
C ILE A 32 -1.33 2.06 15.11
N ALA A 33 -0.55 0.98 15.21
CA ALA A 33 0.61 0.86 16.08
C ALA A 33 1.87 0.76 15.22
N GLU A 34 2.84 1.63 15.49
CA GLU A 34 4.20 1.59 14.92
C GLU A 34 5.15 1.12 16.03
N ILE A 35 5.94 0.09 15.78
CA ILE A 35 6.85 -0.54 16.73
C ILE A 35 8.27 -0.47 16.17
N THR A 36 9.19 0.13 16.94
CA THR A 36 10.59 0.35 16.58
C THR A 36 11.55 -0.32 17.57
N ALA A 37 11.11 -1.39 18.23
CA ALA A 37 11.90 -2.11 19.23
C ALA A 37 13.11 -2.88 18.65
N ILE A 38 13.13 -3.11 17.35
CA ILE A 38 14.19 -3.83 16.63
C ILE A 38 14.97 -2.81 15.82
N ALA A 39 16.32 -2.87 15.89
CA ALA A 39 17.18 -1.96 15.14
C ALA A 39 16.86 -1.99 13.64
N ASP A 40 16.89 -0.83 13.00
CA ASP A 40 16.64 -0.63 11.57
C ASP A 40 15.29 -1.19 11.07
N THR A 41 14.36 -1.47 11.98
CA THR A 41 13.06 -2.09 11.67
C THR A 41 11.92 -1.26 12.24
N THR A 42 10.93 -0.97 11.40
CA THR A 42 9.63 -0.46 11.82
C THR A 42 8.57 -1.50 11.47
N ILE A 43 7.82 -1.94 12.47
CA ILE A 43 6.66 -2.83 12.27
C ILE A 43 5.41 -1.99 12.47
N VAL A 44 4.52 -2.00 11.50
CA VAL A 44 3.22 -1.35 11.57
C VAL A 44 2.14 -2.41 11.63
N LEU A 45 1.30 -2.33 12.65
CA LEU A 45 0.10 -3.16 12.78
C LEU A 45 -1.10 -2.24 12.89
N GLY A 46 -2.17 -2.56 12.18
CA GLY A 46 -3.34 -1.70 12.19
C GLY A 46 -4.63 -2.37 11.81
N TYR A 47 -5.71 -1.62 12.09
CA TYR A 47 -7.06 -1.91 11.63
C TYR A 47 -7.74 -0.60 11.25
N SER A 48 -8.33 -0.56 10.07
CA SER A 48 -9.17 0.55 9.61
C SER A 48 -10.58 0.09 9.30
N GLN A 49 -11.56 0.90 9.67
CA GLN A 49 -12.98 0.64 9.42
C GLN A 49 -13.60 1.59 8.39
N ARG A 50 -13.02 2.78 8.24
CA ARG A 50 -13.55 3.81 7.33
C ARG A 50 -12.41 4.50 6.63
N LYS A 51 -12.63 4.86 5.38
CA LYS A 51 -11.75 5.72 4.60
C LYS A 51 -12.47 7.00 4.16
N ALA A 52 -11.70 8.01 3.83
CA ALA A 52 -12.16 9.23 3.17
C ALA A 52 -11.02 9.73 2.29
N GLU A 53 -11.33 10.00 1.05
CA GLU A 53 -10.40 10.56 0.09
C GLU A 53 -10.45 12.08 0.13
N SER A 54 -9.31 12.73 -0.01
CA SER A 54 -9.21 14.17 -0.02
C SER A 54 -8.15 14.64 -1.00
N GLY A 55 -8.56 15.40 -1.99
CA GLY A 55 -7.73 15.99 -3.02
C GLY A 55 -8.07 17.45 -3.26
N ILE A 56 -7.53 18.03 -4.33
CA ILE A 56 -7.75 19.45 -4.68
C ILE A 56 -9.24 19.72 -4.94
N ASP A 57 -9.91 18.80 -5.63
CA ASP A 57 -11.31 18.92 -6.04
C ASP A 57 -12.21 17.87 -5.39
N LEU A 58 -11.70 17.10 -4.45
CA LEU A 58 -12.41 16.00 -3.78
C LEU A 58 -12.33 16.16 -2.26
N SER A 59 -13.44 16.03 -1.59
CA SER A 59 -13.54 15.95 -0.13
C SER A 59 -14.69 15.04 0.23
N GLU A 60 -14.38 13.86 0.70
CA GLU A 60 -15.37 12.85 1.06
C GLU A 60 -15.62 12.77 2.55
N ASP A 61 -16.81 12.28 2.90
CA ASP A 61 -17.11 11.85 4.26
C ASP A 61 -16.44 10.49 4.54
N PHE A 62 -16.21 10.21 5.82
CA PHE A 62 -15.67 8.92 6.25
C PHE A 62 -16.66 7.79 6.07
N ASP A 63 -16.54 7.07 4.97
CA ASP A 63 -17.41 5.95 4.66
C ASP A 63 -16.80 4.61 5.09
N LYS A 64 -17.67 3.72 5.51
CA LYS A 64 -17.30 2.35 5.84
C LYS A 64 -17.06 1.56 4.57
N PHE A 65 -16.03 0.76 4.57
CA PHE A 65 -15.73 -0.17 3.50
C PHE A 65 -15.83 -1.63 3.96
N ASN A 66 -15.80 -2.55 3.03
CA ASN A 66 -15.90 -3.98 3.25
C ASN A 66 -17.10 -4.34 4.15
N GLU A 67 -18.32 -3.91 3.81
CA GLU A 67 -19.55 -4.15 4.56
C GLU A 67 -19.46 -3.86 6.08
N ASN A 68 -18.62 -2.91 6.48
CA ASN A 68 -18.30 -2.52 7.86
C ASN A 68 -17.28 -3.44 8.58
N LYS A 69 -16.69 -4.41 7.93
CA LYS A 69 -15.67 -5.28 8.52
C LYS A 69 -14.30 -4.61 8.53
N GLY A 70 -14.08 -3.63 7.61
CA GLY A 70 -12.81 -2.92 7.48
C GLY A 70 -11.68 -3.82 7.00
N ALA A 71 -10.43 -3.40 7.26
CA ALA A 71 -9.24 -4.16 6.92
C ALA A 71 -8.16 -4.09 8.01
N TYR A 72 -7.38 -5.13 8.09
CA TYR A 72 -6.18 -5.24 8.93
C TYR A 72 -4.94 -5.03 8.09
N VAL A 73 -3.87 -4.54 8.71
CA VAL A 73 -2.56 -4.37 8.09
C VAL A 73 -1.45 -4.85 9.00
N ALA A 74 -0.48 -5.54 8.40
CA ALA A 74 0.85 -5.79 8.95
C ALA A 74 1.87 -5.39 7.89
N ASP A 75 2.69 -4.39 8.21
CA ASP A 75 3.69 -3.82 7.31
C ASP A 75 5.03 -3.75 8.04
N ILE A 76 6.11 -4.17 7.40
CA ILE A 76 7.45 -4.19 7.99
C ILE A 76 8.38 -3.41 7.07
N LYS A 77 9.03 -2.38 7.61
CA LYS A 77 10.07 -1.61 6.92
C LYS A 77 11.42 -1.91 7.56
N TYR A 78 12.31 -2.58 6.82
CA TYR A 78 13.64 -2.92 7.27
C TYR A 78 14.70 -2.21 6.42
N ALA A 79 15.65 -1.53 7.09
CA ALA A 79 16.69 -0.73 6.46
C ALA A 79 18.10 -1.02 7.01
N GLY A 80 18.35 -2.24 7.48
CA GLY A 80 19.64 -2.62 8.11
C GLY A 80 20.81 -2.84 7.13
N PHE A 81 20.57 -2.76 5.84
CA PHE A 81 21.64 -2.80 4.82
C PHE A 81 21.83 -1.44 4.18
N ALA A 82 23.08 -1.01 4.03
CA ALA A 82 23.41 0.28 3.42
C ALA A 82 22.79 0.41 2.02
N GLY A 83 21.97 1.42 1.84
CA GLY A 83 21.28 1.71 0.57
C GLY A 83 20.13 0.77 0.21
N VAL A 84 19.81 -0.24 1.01
CA VAL A 84 18.73 -1.19 0.72
C VAL A 84 17.63 -1.08 1.76
N LYS A 85 16.37 -1.02 1.28
CA LYS A 85 15.18 -1.12 2.12
C LYS A 85 14.31 -2.27 1.63
N PHE A 86 13.78 -3.04 2.57
CA PHE A 86 12.80 -4.09 2.33
C PHE A 86 11.49 -3.74 3.03
N ASN A 87 10.38 -3.90 2.33
CA ASN A 87 9.06 -3.67 2.89
C ASN A 87 8.12 -4.83 2.52
N PRO A 88 8.20 -5.98 3.22
CA PRO A 88 7.14 -6.97 3.15
C PRO A 88 5.90 -6.47 3.88
N TYR A 89 4.73 -6.79 3.35
CA TYR A 89 3.45 -6.39 3.92
C TYR A 89 2.37 -7.45 3.70
N PHE A 90 1.35 -7.37 4.53
CA PHE A 90 0.14 -8.15 4.45
C PHE A 90 -1.07 -7.29 4.85
N TYR A 91 -2.10 -7.33 4.04
CA TYR A 91 -3.40 -6.71 4.31
C TYR A 91 -4.47 -7.77 4.26
N SER A 92 -5.50 -7.65 5.08
CA SER A 92 -6.62 -8.58 5.11
C SER A 92 -7.94 -7.85 5.30
N ALA A 93 -8.83 -7.95 4.33
CA ALA A 93 -10.21 -7.50 4.43
C ALA A 93 -11.12 -8.74 4.53
N PRO A 94 -11.66 -9.06 5.72
CA PRO A 94 -12.43 -10.29 5.94
C PRO A 94 -13.58 -10.48 4.96
N ASP A 95 -13.71 -11.68 4.41
CA ASP A 95 -14.71 -12.08 3.42
C ASP A 95 -14.63 -11.29 2.09
N MET A 96 -13.51 -10.63 1.85
CA MET A 96 -13.23 -9.87 0.63
C MET A 96 -11.95 -10.37 -0.05
N ALA A 97 -10.80 -10.13 0.57
CA ALA A 97 -9.51 -10.56 0.06
C ALA A 97 -8.38 -10.43 1.09
N ASP A 98 -7.32 -11.18 0.84
CA ASP A 98 -6.00 -10.99 1.44
C ASP A 98 -5.02 -10.49 0.36
N TRP A 99 -4.16 -9.55 0.72
CA TRP A 99 -3.14 -8.99 -0.16
C TRP A 99 -1.79 -9.04 0.52
N PHE A 100 -0.77 -9.43 -0.20
CA PHE A 100 0.58 -9.48 0.32
C PHE A 100 1.61 -9.15 -0.75
N GLY A 101 2.72 -8.64 -0.33
CA GLY A 101 3.77 -8.27 -1.25
C GLY A 101 5.09 -7.91 -0.59
N LEU A 102 6.02 -7.58 -1.44
CA LEU A 102 7.35 -7.12 -1.06
C LEU A 102 7.79 -5.99 -1.99
N LYS A 103 8.08 -4.83 -1.41
CA LYS A 103 8.77 -3.75 -2.08
C LYS A 103 10.22 -3.70 -1.60
N THR A 104 11.12 -3.64 -2.55
CA THR A 104 12.56 -3.49 -2.30
C THR A 104 13.04 -2.25 -3.00
N THR A 105 13.75 -1.38 -2.27
CA THR A 105 14.36 -0.18 -2.82
C THR A 105 15.86 -0.23 -2.59
N PHE A 106 16.61 -0.01 -3.63
CA PHE A 106 18.05 0.20 -3.57
C PHE A 106 18.37 1.65 -3.96
N THR A 107 19.20 2.32 -3.19
CA THR A 107 19.62 3.71 -3.43
C THR A 107 21.14 3.80 -3.35
N ALA A 108 21.76 4.26 -4.43
CA ALA A 108 23.16 4.64 -4.50
C ALA A 108 23.27 6.16 -4.71
N GLU A 109 24.50 6.68 -4.85
CA GLU A 109 24.74 8.12 -4.97
C GLU A 109 23.97 8.75 -6.14
N ASN A 110 24.00 8.11 -7.32
CA ASN A 110 23.45 8.68 -8.55
C ASN A 110 22.34 7.83 -9.18
N PHE A 111 21.99 6.70 -8.60
CA PHE A 111 20.92 5.86 -9.13
C PHE A 111 20.15 5.12 -8.03
N GLY A 112 18.93 4.75 -8.35
CA GLY A 112 18.07 3.94 -7.51
C GLY A 112 17.40 2.84 -8.33
N LEU A 113 17.04 1.76 -7.67
CA LEU A 113 16.26 0.66 -8.21
C LEU A 113 15.09 0.38 -7.26
N ILE A 114 13.89 0.27 -7.81
CA ILE A 114 12.71 -0.19 -7.10
C ILE A 114 12.27 -1.49 -7.73
N ALA A 115 12.01 -2.50 -6.92
CA ALA A 115 11.35 -3.74 -7.32
C ALA A 115 10.19 -3.99 -6.36
N HIS A 116 9.00 -4.18 -6.91
CA HIS A 116 7.79 -4.38 -6.15
C HIS A 116 6.98 -5.53 -6.74
N TYR A 117 6.54 -6.44 -5.90
CA TYR A 117 5.64 -7.52 -6.24
C TYR A 117 4.50 -7.56 -5.23
N ALA A 118 3.28 -7.65 -5.74
CA ALA A 118 2.08 -7.80 -4.94
C ALA A 118 1.19 -8.91 -5.49
N GLN A 119 0.43 -9.55 -4.63
CA GLN A 119 -0.53 -10.60 -4.97
C GLN A 119 -1.80 -10.43 -4.13
N SER A 120 -2.95 -10.71 -4.75
CA SER A 120 -4.24 -10.85 -4.07
C SER A 120 -4.66 -12.31 -4.01
N ASP A 121 -5.35 -12.68 -2.93
CA ASP A 121 -6.11 -13.91 -2.73
C ASP A 121 -7.55 -13.49 -2.42
N ILE A 122 -8.42 -13.61 -3.41
CA ILE A 122 -9.78 -13.07 -3.37
C ILE A 122 -10.73 -14.10 -2.76
N ASP A 123 -11.54 -13.69 -1.77
CA ASP A 123 -12.60 -14.55 -1.28
C ASP A 123 -13.51 -15.00 -2.42
N LYS A 124 -13.77 -16.29 -2.48
CA LYS A 124 -14.49 -16.90 -3.59
C LYS A 124 -15.89 -16.35 -3.79
N ALA A 125 -16.61 -16.04 -2.71
CA ALA A 125 -17.96 -15.51 -2.80
C ALA A 125 -17.93 -14.05 -3.27
N TYR A 126 -16.98 -13.27 -2.78
CA TYR A 126 -16.76 -11.90 -3.19
C TYR A 126 -16.32 -11.82 -4.68
N GLY A 127 -15.38 -12.67 -5.08
CA GLY A 127 -14.91 -12.74 -6.46
C GLY A 127 -16.02 -13.09 -7.45
N LEU A 128 -16.84 -14.09 -7.14
CA LEU A 128 -17.99 -14.45 -7.97
C LEU A 128 -19.05 -13.35 -8.08
N ALA A 129 -19.26 -12.59 -7.01
CA ALA A 129 -20.24 -11.49 -6.99
C ALA A 129 -19.79 -10.26 -7.76
N ASN A 130 -18.47 -9.97 -7.79
CA ASN A 130 -17.90 -8.76 -8.36
C ASN A 130 -17.08 -8.99 -9.64
N GLY A 131 -16.88 -10.24 -10.04
CA GLY A 131 -16.09 -10.58 -11.23
C GLY A 131 -14.57 -10.50 -11.02
N TYR A 132 -14.11 -10.61 -9.77
CA TYR A 132 -12.68 -10.61 -9.44
C TYR A 132 -12.13 -12.03 -9.33
N GLU A 133 -10.90 -12.19 -9.72
CA GLU A 133 -10.07 -13.38 -9.51
C GLU A 133 -8.77 -12.99 -8.80
N ASP A 134 -8.03 -13.97 -8.28
CA ASP A 134 -6.70 -13.73 -7.73
C ASP A 134 -5.80 -13.08 -8.79
N GLY A 135 -4.92 -12.19 -8.35
CA GLY A 135 -4.08 -11.49 -9.31
C GLY A 135 -2.72 -11.10 -8.75
N THR A 136 -1.84 -10.70 -9.64
CA THR A 136 -0.49 -10.26 -9.31
C THR A 136 -0.15 -8.94 -10.00
N ILE A 137 0.67 -8.13 -9.32
CA ILE A 137 1.29 -6.93 -9.89
C ILE A 137 2.80 -7.04 -9.67
N GLY A 138 3.58 -6.82 -10.74
CA GLY A 138 5.02 -6.68 -10.69
C GLY A 138 5.45 -5.33 -11.23
N HIS A 139 6.35 -4.63 -10.53
CA HIS A 139 6.93 -3.37 -10.95
C HIS A 139 8.44 -3.37 -10.74
N VAL A 140 9.16 -2.88 -11.72
CA VAL A 140 10.61 -2.59 -11.63
C VAL A 140 10.85 -1.21 -12.21
N GLU A 141 11.57 -0.36 -11.48
CA GLU A 141 11.96 0.98 -11.90
C GLU A 141 13.44 1.21 -11.65
N LEU A 142 14.12 1.76 -12.64
CA LEU A 142 15.47 2.33 -12.51
C LEU A 142 15.35 3.85 -12.58
N ASN A 143 15.91 4.54 -11.60
CA ASN A 143 15.96 5.99 -11.59
C ASN A 143 17.39 6.49 -11.40
N THR A 144 17.65 7.72 -11.86
CA THR A 144 18.94 8.36 -11.74
C THR A 144 18.79 9.85 -11.49
N LYS A 145 19.74 10.41 -10.75
CA LYS A 145 19.87 11.86 -10.55
C LYS A 145 21.34 12.26 -10.74
N ILE A 146 21.59 13.09 -11.76
CA ILE A 146 22.92 13.62 -12.07
C ILE A 146 22.77 15.14 -12.12
N GLU A 147 23.34 15.83 -11.14
CA GLU A 147 23.18 17.28 -10.96
C GLU A 147 21.68 17.68 -10.92
N ASP A 148 21.23 18.49 -11.85
CA ASP A 148 19.83 18.94 -11.98
C ASP A 148 18.98 18.03 -12.87
N PHE A 149 19.57 17.00 -13.47
CA PHE A 149 18.86 16.05 -14.33
C PHE A 149 18.38 14.85 -13.53
N THR A 150 17.08 14.56 -13.64
CA THR A 150 16.47 13.36 -13.07
C THR A 150 15.76 12.58 -14.17
N ALA A 151 15.95 11.29 -14.24
CA ALA A 151 15.27 10.39 -15.15
C ALA A 151 14.88 9.10 -14.44
N ALA A 152 13.74 8.53 -14.87
CA ALA A 152 13.28 7.24 -14.42
C ALA A 152 12.73 6.45 -15.62
N VAL A 153 12.92 5.15 -15.60
CA VAL A 153 12.31 4.20 -16.53
C VAL A 153 11.85 2.98 -15.74
N GLY A 154 10.61 2.56 -15.96
CA GLY A 154 10.01 1.44 -15.25
C GLY A 154 9.20 0.55 -16.17
N TYR A 155 8.91 -0.64 -15.66
CA TYR A 155 8.01 -1.60 -16.29
C TYR A 155 7.07 -2.15 -15.23
N ILE A 156 5.77 -2.11 -15.53
CA ILE A 156 4.70 -2.65 -14.69
C ILE A 156 4.01 -3.76 -15.48
N LYS A 157 3.71 -4.85 -14.81
CA LYS A 157 2.95 -5.96 -15.34
C LYS A 157 1.90 -6.41 -14.34
N THR A 158 0.66 -6.50 -14.78
CA THR A 158 -0.46 -7.09 -14.05
C THR A 158 -0.93 -8.35 -14.74
N ASP A 159 -1.62 -9.22 -14.04
CA ASP A 159 -2.34 -10.32 -14.66
C ASP A 159 -3.54 -9.78 -15.44
N LYS A 160 -3.80 -10.38 -16.59
CA LYS A 160 -4.86 -9.91 -17.49
C LYS A 160 -6.28 -10.24 -17.03
N ASP A 161 -6.45 -11.24 -16.18
CA ASP A 161 -7.73 -11.74 -15.69
C ASP A 161 -7.84 -11.64 -14.15
N GLY A 162 -6.87 -10.99 -13.48
CA GLY A 162 -6.76 -10.98 -12.04
C GLY A 162 -7.32 -9.74 -11.36
N GLY A 163 -7.72 -9.93 -10.12
CA GLY A 163 -8.20 -8.89 -9.22
C GLY A 163 -7.10 -8.18 -8.44
N ALA A 164 -5.90 -8.03 -9.02
CA ALA A 164 -4.81 -7.31 -8.37
C ALA A 164 -5.23 -5.90 -7.96
N GLY A 165 -6.09 -5.29 -8.73
CA GLY A 165 -6.64 -3.99 -8.43
C GLY A 165 -7.66 -3.94 -7.31
N SER A 166 -8.12 -5.07 -6.80
CA SER A 166 -8.96 -5.10 -5.61
C SER A 166 -8.28 -4.45 -4.39
N MET A 167 -6.97 -4.32 -4.41
CA MET A 167 -6.21 -3.60 -3.39
C MET A 167 -6.60 -2.13 -3.28
N ALA A 168 -7.06 -1.51 -4.36
CA ALA A 168 -7.55 -0.13 -4.37
C ALA A 168 -8.82 0.07 -3.53
N GLU A 169 -9.54 -0.98 -3.19
CA GLU A 169 -10.73 -0.89 -2.35
C GLU A 169 -10.46 -0.36 -0.94
N ILE A 170 -9.24 -0.57 -0.42
CA ILE A 170 -8.87 -0.08 0.92
C ILE A 170 -8.01 1.18 0.87
N CYS A 171 -7.62 1.62 -0.32
CA CYS A 171 -6.74 2.76 -0.52
C CYS A 171 -6.96 3.33 -1.93
N ASP A 172 -6.94 4.64 -2.08
CA ASP A 172 -6.91 5.28 -3.38
C ASP A 172 -5.48 5.56 -3.85
N ASN A 173 -4.55 5.71 -2.93
CA ASN A 173 -3.16 5.99 -3.25
C ASN A 173 -2.33 4.72 -3.24
N ILE A 174 -1.96 4.31 -4.41
CA ILE A 174 -1.15 3.12 -4.62
C ILE A 174 0.23 3.50 -5.10
N SER A 175 0.71 4.65 -4.68
CA SER A 175 2.07 5.08 -4.95
C SER A 175 2.51 4.81 -6.41
N THR A 176 3.49 3.96 -6.61
CA THR A 176 4.08 3.67 -7.91
C THR A 176 3.10 3.09 -8.94
N PHE A 177 2.01 2.47 -8.51
CA PHE A 177 1.05 1.87 -9.42
C PHE A 177 -0.07 2.83 -9.84
N GLU A 178 -0.21 3.94 -9.15
CA GLU A 178 -1.26 4.92 -9.40
C GLU A 178 -0.70 6.27 -9.86
N ASP A 179 0.46 6.67 -9.34
CA ASP A 179 1.11 7.91 -9.69
C ASP A 179 1.72 7.87 -11.08
N GLY A 180 1.18 8.66 -11.96
CA GLY A 180 1.71 8.88 -13.28
C GLY A 180 0.64 8.94 -14.35
N ASN A 181 1.03 9.15 -15.59
CA ASN A 181 0.15 9.17 -16.75
C ASN A 181 -0.27 7.76 -17.20
N TYR A 182 -0.31 6.81 -16.27
CA TYR A 182 -0.74 5.46 -16.56
C TYR A 182 -2.18 5.30 -16.13
N VAL A 183 -3.03 5.12 -17.11
CA VAL A 183 -4.34 4.57 -16.87
C VAL A 183 -4.13 3.07 -16.76
N TYR A 184 -4.01 2.53 -15.55
CA TYR A 184 -4.31 1.12 -15.42
C TYR A 184 -5.80 1.00 -15.16
N GLU A 185 -6.43 0.47 -16.10
CA GLU A 185 -7.62 -0.24 -15.78
C GLU A 185 -7.16 -1.48 -15.01
N ILE A 186 -7.59 -1.57 -13.81
CA ILE A 186 -7.42 -2.67 -12.87
C ILE A 186 -7.89 -4.00 -13.49
N ASP A 187 -8.77 -3.90 -14.45
CA ASP A 187 -9.25 -4.94 -15.37
C ASP A 187 -8.48 -4.97 -16.67
N ALA A 188 -7.28 -4.44 -16.75
CA ALA A 188 -6.56 -4.35 -18.01
C ALA A 188 -6.38 -5.72 -18.65
N LYS A 189 -7.28 -6.03 -19.54
CA LYS A 189 -7.11 -7.04 -20.59
C LYS A 189 -6.14 -6.46 -21.59
N THR A 190 -4.86 -6.45 -21.26
CA THR A 190 -3.80 -6.10 -22.19
C THR A 190 -2.96 -7.29 -22.53
#